data_4f836b14ead189c1d12f1f5387dc03a2
#
_entry.id   4f836b14ead189c1d12f1f5387dc03a2
#
_cell.length_a   1.000
_cell.length_b   1.000
_cell.length_c   1.000
_cell.angle_alpha   90.00
_cell.angle_beta   90.00
_cell.angle_gamma   90.00
#
_symmetry.space_group_name_H-M   'P 1'
#
loop_
_entity.id
_entity.type
_entity.pdbx_description
1 polymer ?
#
loop_
_entity_poly.entity_id
_entity_poly.type
_entity_poly.pdbx_seq_one_letter_code
_entity_poly.pdbx_strand_id
1 'polypeptide(L)'
;MAFIIKPLVTEKMTKITDQSSEDRTYKVKGKKGEERTKKATPKYGFIVKPEANKLEIKNEVEQLYNVTVIGVNTIRYAGKRQSRWTRTGLQKGQKNAFKKAIVTLKEGDTIDFYSNI
;
A
#
# COMPACT_ATOMS: atom_id res chain seq x y z
N MET A 1 -7.27 -0.30 -17.75
CA MET A 1 -8.17 0.30 -16.74
C MET A 1 -7.37 0.83 -15.57
N ALA A 2 -7.71 2.00 -15.09
CA ALA A 2 -7.02 2.59 -13.95
C ALA A 2 -7.66 2.11 -12.63
N PHE A 3 -6.96 1.29 -11.90
CA PHE A 3 -7.40 0.80 -10.59
C PHE A 3 -6.90 1.69 -9.45
N ILE A 4 -5.77 2.35 -9.62
CA ILE A 4 -5.18 3.23 -8.62
C ILE A 4 -5.91 4.56 -8.63
N ILE A 5 -6.45 4.95 -7.46
CA ILE A 5 -7.16 6.23 -7.31
C ILE A 5 -6.18 7.33 -6.93
N LYS A 6 -5.39 7.10 -5.88
CA LYS A 6 -4.41 8.07 -5.39
C LYS A 6 -3.37 7.39 -4.50
N PRO A 7 -2.18 8.01 -4.32
CA PRO A 7 -1.23 7.55 -3.32
C PRO A 7 -1.79 7.74 -1.90
N LEU A 8 -1.43 6.82 -1.01
CA LEU A 8 -1.78 6.91 0.41
C LEU A 8 -0.65 7.61 1.15
N VAL A 9 -0.84 8.89 1.49
CA VAL A 9 0.14 9.69 2.20
C VAL A 9 -0.39 10.03 3.59
N THR A 10 -0.08 9.18 4.55
CA THR A 10 -0.41 9.38 5.97
C THR A 10 0.87 9.28 6.78
N GLU A 11 0.86 9.76 8.02
CA GLU A 11 2.02 9.64 8.90
C GLU A 11 2.47 8.19 9.08
N LYS A 12 1.51 7.29 9.26
CA LYS A 12 1.80 5.86 9.40
C LYS A 12 2.42 5.28 8.14
N MET A 13 1.91 5.63 6.97
CA MET A 13 2.46 5.14 5.71
C MET A 13 3.83 5.74 5.42
N THR A 14 4.03 7.01 5.70
CA THR A 14 5.33 7.67 5.58
C THR A 14 6.37 6.99 6.47
N LYS A 15 5.99 6.65 7.70
CA LYS A 15 6.85 5.93 8.64
C LYS A 15 7.22 4.53 8.10
N ILE A 16 6.26 3.80 7.56
CA ILE A 16 6.49 2.48 6.96
C ILE A 16 7.44 2.60 5.77
N THR A 17 7.23 3.59 4.91
CA THR A 17 8.08 3.85 3.74
C THR A 17 9.51 4.17 4.17
N ASP A 18 9.69 5.05 5.13
CA ASP A 18 11.01 5.43 5.64
C ASP A 18 11.74 4.24 6.26
N GLN A 19 11.06 3.47 7.10
CA GLN A 19 11.65 2.28 7.73
C GLN A 19 12.03 1.21 6.71
N SER A 20 11.23 1.01 5.68
CA SER A 20 11.48 0.00 4.65
C SER A 20 12.52 0.44 3.62
N SER A 21 12.86 1.74 3.57
CA SER A 21 13.84 2.29 2.64
C SER A 21 15.28 2.18 3.15
N GLU A 22 15.49 1.68 4.35
CA GLU A 22 16.79 1.52 4.97
C GLU A 22 17.21 0.05 5.01
N ASP A 23 18.49 -0.21 4.74
CA ASP A 23 19.05 -1.54 4.89
C ASP A 23 19.06 -1.93 6.37
N ARG A 24 18.78 -3.19 6.65
CA ARG A 24 18.78 -3.71 8.02
C ARG A 24 19.83 -4.80 8.18
N THR A 25 20.62 -4.66 9.25
CA THR A 25 21.57 -5.68 9.64
C THR A 25 20.97 -6.49 10.80
N TYR A 26 21.02 -7.79 10.70
CA TYR A 26 20.52 -8.67 11.75
C TYR A 26 21.50 -9.82 12.04
N LYS A 27 21.47 -10.29 13.28
CA LYS A 27 22.29 -11.43 13.69
C LYS A 27 21.60 -12.73 13.32
N VAL A 28 22.36 -13.67 12.76
CA VAL A 28 21.82 -14.98 12.41
C VAL A 28 21.69 -15.83 13.67
N LYS A 29 20.49 -16.36 13.90
CA LYS A 29 20.17 -17.18 15.05
C LYS A 29 20.97 -18.48 15.01
N GLY A 30 21.70 -18.78 16.10
CA GLY A 30 22.48 -20.00 16.23
C GLY A 30 23.92 -19.92 15.75
N LYS A 31 24.35 -18.79 15.17
CA LYS A 31 25.72 -18.56 14.75
C LYS A 31 26.28 -17.30 15.40
N LYS A 32 27.24 -17.47 16.31
CA LYS A 32 27.89 -16.33 16.96
C LYS A 32 28.74 -15.57 15.97
N GLY A 33 28.53 -14.24 15.88
CA GLY A 33 29.37 -13.35 15.08
C GLY A 33 29.00 -13.24 13.63
N GLU A 34 27.95 -13.94 13.14
CA GLU A 34 27.45 -13.72 11.80
C GLU A 34 26.34 -12.68 11.80
N GLU A 35 26.55 -11.65 11.00
CA GLU A 35 25.54 -10.63 10.73
C GLU A 35 25.20 -10.68 9.25
N ARG A 36 23.92 -10.58 8.93
CA ARG A 36 23.46 -10.47 7.55
C ARG A 36 22.73 -9.15 7.37
N THR A 37 22.99 -8.50 6.25
CA THR A 37 22.32 -7.26 5.90
C THR A 37 21.18 -7.58 4.93
N LYS A 38 19.96 -7.18 5.32
CA LYS A 38 18.82 -7.23 4.43
C LYS A 38 18.76 -5.90 3.68
N LYS A 39 18.84 -5.96 2.36
CA LYS A 39 18.73 -4.76 1.54
C LYS A 39 17.34 -4.17 1.60
N ALA A 40 17.26 -2.85 1.47
CA ALA A 40 16.01 -2.13 1.54
C ALA A 40 15.04 -2.53 0.41
N THR A 41 13.82 -2.88 0.80
CA THR A 41 12.71 -3.12 -0.12
C THR A 41 11.62 -2.12 0.20
N PRO A 42 11.62 -0.93 -0.45
CA PRO A 42 10.69 0.14 -0.10
C PRO A 42 9.23 -0.28 -0.25
N LYS A 43 8.41 0.19 0.68
CA LYS A 43 6.96 -0.05 0.66
C LYS A 43 6.22 1.26 0.48
N TYR A 44 5.25 1.25 -0.40
CA TYR A 44 4.41 2.42 -0.69
C TYR A 44 2.94 2.03 -0.63
N GLY A 45 2.10 2.95 -0.18
CA GLY A 45 0.67 2.73 -0.08
C GLY A 45 -0.11 3.46 -1.16
N PHE A 46 -1.18 2.83 -1.62
CA PHE A 46 -2.09 3.39 -2.59
C PHE A 46 -3.53 3.12 -2.18
N ILE A 47 -4.42 4.06 -2.50
CA ILE A 47 -5.85 3.82 -2.43
C ILE A 47 -6.30 3.40 -3.82
N VAL A 48 -6.88 2.21 -3.90
CA VAL A 48 -7.30 1.60 -5.15
C VAL A 48 -8.79 1.28 -5.11
N LYS A 49 -9.35 0.97 -6.28
CA LYS A 49 -10.74 0.53 -6.37
C LYS A 49 -10.93 -0.80 -5.66
N PRO A 50 -12.07 -1.02 -4.97
CA PRO A 50 -12.27 -2.26 -4.20
C PRO A 50 -12.32 -3.53 -5.07
N GLU A 51 -12.56 -3.41 -6.35
CA GLU A 51 -12.56 -4.52 -7.31
C GLU A 51 -11.18 -4.91 -7.82
N ALA A 52 -10.14 -4.11 -7.53
CA ALA A 52 -8.79 -4.36 -8.03
C ALA A 52 -8.14 -5.57 -7.34
N ASN A 53 -7.56 -6.46 -8.14
CA ASN A 53 -6.81 -7.62 -7.66
C ASN A 53 -5.34 -7.29 -7.50
N LYS A 54 -4.63 -8.10 -6.72
CA LYS A 54 -3.18 -7.90 -6.49
C LYS A 54 -2.37 -7.86 -7.78
N LEU A 55 -2.66 -8.75 -8.74
CA LEU A 55 -1.99 -8.78 -10.04
C LEU A 55 -2.25 -7.51 -10.86
N GLU A 56 -3.48 -7.03 -10.86
CA GLU A 56 -3.85 -5.81 -11.56
C GLU A 56 -3.15 -4.59 -10.96
N ILE A 57 -3.10 -4.52 -9.63
CA ILE A 57 -2.41 -3.44 -8.92
C ILE A 57 -0.92 -3.49 -9.21
N LYS A 58 -0.31 -4.67 -9.16
CA LYS A 58 1.10 -4.86 -9.48
C LYS A 58 1.42 -4.36 -10.89
N ASN A 59 0.67 -4.82 -11.88
CA ASN A 59 0.90 -4.43 -13.28
C ASN A 59 0.75 -2.94 -13.50
N GLU A 60 -0.24 -2.32 -12.87
CA GLU A 60 -0.49 -0.89 -13.01
C GLU A 60 0.63 -0.06 -12.39
N VAL A 61 1.09 -0.44 -11.18
CA VAL A 61 2.20 0.25 -10.52
C VAL A 61 3.49 0.12 -11.34
N GLU A 62 3.78 -1.06 -11.85
CA GLU A 62 4.98 -1.29 -12.67
C GLU A 62 4.96 -0.45 -13.94
N GLN A 63 3.83 -0.33 -14.60
CA GLN A 63 3.69 0.49 -15.81
C GLN A 63 3.73 2.00 -15.50
N LEU A 64 3.10 2.41 -14.42
CA LEU A 64 2.95 3.83 -14.09
C LEU A 64 4.27 4.45 -13.60
N TYR A 65 5.04 3.72 -12.81
CA TYR A 65 6.26 4.23 -12.17
C TYR A 65 7.55 3.59 -12.68
N ASN A 66 7.48 2.66 -13.63
CA ASN A 66 8.63 1.94 -14.16
C ASN A 66 9.48 1.27 -13.06
N VAL A 67 8.82 0.58 -12.14
CA VAL A 67 9.45 -0.12 -11.03
C VAL A 67 9.10 -1.60 -11.09
N THR A 68 9.84 -2.42 -10.35
CA THR A 68 9.55 -3.84 -10.20
C THR A 68 8.92 -4.09 -8.84
N VAL A 69 7.71 -4.63 -8.84
CA VAL A 69 6.95 -4.95 -7.63
C VAL A 69 7.19 -6.40 -7.25
N ILE A 70 7.66 -6.65 -6.04
CA ILE A 70 7.89 -8.01 -5.54
C ILE A 70 6.74 -8.54 -4.69
N GLY A 71 5.89 -7.67 -4.19
CA GLY A 71 4.74 -8.10 -3.41
C GLY A 71 3.69 -7.01 -3.29
N VAL A 72 2.44 -7.41 -3.13
CA VAL A 72 1.30 -6.51 -2.91
C VAL A 72 0.45 -7.07 -1.79
N ASN A 73 0.25 -6.28 -0.75
CA ASN A 73 -0.68 -6.58 0.33
C ASN A 73 -1.86 -5.64 0.23
N THR A 74 -3.06 -6.17 0.38
CA THR A 74 -4.28 -5.39 0.26
C THR A 74 -5.09 -5.44 1.55
N ILE A 75 -5.72 -4.32 1.89
CA ILE A 75 -6.63 -4.22 3.01
C ILE A 75 -7.95 -3.67 2.47
N ARG A 76 -9.01 -4.42 2.64
CA ARG A 76 -10.33 -4.03 2.16
C ARG A 76 -11.09 -3.29 3.25
N TYR A 77 -11.51 -2.07 2.95
CA TYR A 77 -12.32 -1.26 3.84
C TYR A 77 -13.75 -1.18 3.31
N ALA A 78 -14.69 -1.70 4.08
CA ALA A 78 -16.10 -1.45 3.82
C ALA A 78 -16.43 0.00 4.20
N GLY A 79 -17.26 0.66 3.43
CA GLY A 79 -17.71 2.00 3.77
C GLY A 79 -18.50 2.01 5.07
N LYS A 80 -18.45 3.11 5.80
CA LYS A 80 -19.17 3.26 7.06
C LYS A 80 -20.66 3.14 6.83
N ARG A 81 -21.32 2.22 7.53
CA ARG A 81 -22.77 2.08 7.50
C ARG A 81 -23.40 3.21 8.32
N GLN A 82 -24.39 3.85 7.74
CA GLN A 82 -25.14 4.92 8.39
C GLN A 82 -26.63 4.64 8.26
N SER A 83 -27.36 5.00 9.29
CA SER A 83 -28.83 4.91 9.28
C SER A 83 -29.42 6.24 9.76
N ARG A 84 -30.55 6.64 9.18
CA ARG A 84 -31.25 7.86 9.52
C ARG A 84 -32.76 7.63 9.53
N TRP A 85 -33.41 8.10 10.55
CA TRP A 85 -34.87 8.11 10.61
C TRP A 85 -35.41 9.28 9.79
N THR A 86 -36.32 8.98 8.89
CA THR A 86 -37.04 9.97 8.07
C THR A 86 -38.53 9.81 8.26
N ARG A 87 -39.32 10.72 7.68
CA ARG A 87 -40.78 10.61 7.73
C ARG A 87 -41.32 9.31 7.13
N THR A 88 -40.59 8.73 6.16
CA THR A 88 -40.99 7.49 5.48
C THR A 88 -40.41 6.23 6.13
N GLY A 89 -39.67 6.37 7.24
CA GLY A 89 -39.08 5.27 7.96
C GLY A 89 -37.60 5.34 8.06
N LEU A 90 -36.97 4.22 8.43
CA LEU A 90 -35.53 4.12 8.58
C LEU A 90 -34.82 4.03 7.22
N GLN A 91 -33.96 4.99 6.94
CA GLN A 91 -33.10 4.97 5.77
C GLN A 91 -31.72 4.44 6.15
N LYS A 92 -31.29 3.36 5.51
CA LYS A 92 -29.96 2.77 5.71
C LYS A 92 -29.10 3.06 4.50
N GLY A 93 -27.86 3.49 4.75
CA GLY A 93 -26.90 3.76 3.71
C GLY A 93 -25.51 3.32 4.13
N GLN A 94 -24.61 3.27 3.16
CA GLN A 94 -23.22 2.92 3.39
C GLN A 94 -22.35 3.83 2.53
N LYS A 95 -21.26 4.36 3.11
CA LYS A 95 -20.27 5.12 2.36
C LYS A 95 -19.54 4.20 1.39
N ASN A 96 -18.96 4.78 0.34
CA ASN A 96 -18.24 4.01 -0.66
C ASN A 96 -17.11 3.21 -0.02
N ALA A 97 -16.99 1.94 -0.41
CA ALA A 97 -15.89 1.09 -0.01
C ALA A 97 -14.63 1.45 -0.80
N PHE A 98 -13.47 1.19 -0.22
CA PHE A 98 -12.20 1.34 -0.91
C PHE A 98 -11.24 0.24 -0.46
N LYS A 99 -10.14 0.10 -1.18
CA LYS A 99 -9.10 -0.86 -0.86
C LYS A 99 -7.78 -0.11 -0.73
N LYS A 100 -7.01 -0.41 0.32
CA LYS A 100 -5.64 0.06 0.45
C LYS A 100 -4.70 -1.03 -0.06
N ALA A 101 -3.75 -0.65 -0.87
CA ALA A 101 -2.72 -1.56 -1.37
C ALA A 101 -1.37 -1.09 -0.88
N ILE A 102 -0.63 -1.98 -0.22
CA ILE A 102 0.74 -1.72 0.18
C ILE A 102 1.64 -2.52 -0.76
N VAL A 103 2.41 -1.80 -1.57
CA VAL A 103 3.24 -2.36 -2.62
C VAL A 103 4.68 -2.38 -2.14
N THR A 104 5.33 -3.54 -2.21
CA THR A 104 6.75 -3.71 -1.88
C THR A 104 7.54 -3.76 -3.18
N LEU A 105 8.52 -2.88 -3.31
CA LEU A 105 9.35 -2.77 -4.49
C LEU A 105 10.63 -3.60 -4.37
N LYS A 106 11.23 -3.92 -5.52
CA LYS A 106 12.54 -4.54 -5.60
C LYS A 106 13.61 -3.61 -5.00
N GLU A 107 14.71 -4.19 -4.55
CA GLU A 107 15.87 -3.45 -4.07
C GLU A 107 16.32 -2.38 -5.06
N GLY A 108 16.53 -1.17 -4.57
CA GLY A 108 17.00 -0.05 -5.38
C GLY A 108 15.90 0.70 -6.14
N ASP A 109 14.68 0.18 -6.21
CA ASP A 109 13.57 0.88 -6.84
C ASP A 109 12.90 1.82 -5.85
N THR A 110 12.54 3.00 -6.31
CA THR A 110 11.84 4.00 -5.49
C THR A 110 10.72 4.66 -6.28
N ILE A 111 9.70 5.12 -5.58
CA ILE A 111 8.62 5.91 -6.15
C ILE A 111 8.63 7.28 -5.49
N ASP A 112 8.62 8.33 -6.29
CA ASP A 112 8.54 9.69 -5.81
C ASP A 112 7.16 10.28 -6.16
N PHE A 113 6.32 10.45 -5.15
CA PHE A 113 4.97 11.00 -5.34
C PHE A 113 4.99 12.53 -5.52
N TYR A 114 6.07 13.17 -5.19
CA TYR A 114 6.15 14.63 -5.17
C TYR A 114 6.76 15.23 -6.43
N SER A 115 7.52 14.44 -7.19
CA SER A 115 8.23 14.95 -8.37
C SER A 115 7.31 15.17 -9.59
N ASN A 116 6.11 14.65 -9.59
CA ASN A 116 5.15 14.74 -10.70
C ASN A 116 3.99 15.70 -10.41
N ILE A 117 4.27 16.76 -9.70
CA ILE A 117 3.27 17.79 -9.41
C ILE A 117 3.18 18.74 -10.60
#